data_7d1063ed55ff025f0e9a5893bc87b53a
#
_entry.id   7d1063ed55ff025f0e9a5893bc87b53a
#
_cell.length_a   1.000
_cell.length_b   1.000
_cell.length_c   1.000
_cell.angle_alpha   90.00
_cell.angle_beta   90.00
_cell.angle_gamma   90.00
#
_symmetry.space_group_name_H-M   'P 1'
#
loop_
_entity.id
_entity.type
_entity.pdbx_description
1 polymer ?
#
loop_
_entity_poly.entity_id
_entity_poly.type
_entity_poly.pdbx_seq_one_letter_code
_entity_poly.pdbx_strand_id
1 'polypeptide(L)'
;KSPLKKNGVADSKLSGRIWFNICLFGFTGQMAWTLENMYFNTFLYNTVYEGGKVTGSLSSMTAIKLMVAFSAATAVITTFIMGNLSDRVNKRKIFISLGYIIWGITTGAFGFITKDNIGSLFGISDSYKVITATAVTVIVMDCVMTFFGSTSNDSAFNAWITDITTPKNRATAESVLAILPVVAMVVVIAFGGMIDTIGGYPVFFFAIGG
;
A
#
# COMPACT_ATOMS: atom_id res chain seq x y z
N LYS A 1 -11.29 -16.47 24.98
CA LYS A 1 -10.84 -17.88 24.93
C LYS A 1 -11.79 -18.63 24.00
N SER A 2 -11.42 -18.76 22.72
CA SER A 2 -12.06 -19.73 21.84
C SER A 2 -11.50 -21.10 22.17
N PRO A 3 -12.29 -22.13 22.42
CA PRO A 3 -11.80 -23.46 22.69
C PRO A 3 -11.31 -24.06 21.36
N LEU A 4 -10.01 -24.00 21.12
CA LEU A 4 -9.40 -24.91 20.17
C LEU A 4 -9.62 -26.32 20.70
N LYS A 5 -10.63 -27.01 20.16
CA LYS A 5 -10.83 -28.44 20.40
C LYS A 5 -9.54 -29.18 20.05
N LYS A 6 -8.87 -29.67 21.07
CA LYS A 6 -7.94 -30.80 20.97
C LYS A 6 -8.73 -32.01 20.50
N ASN A 7 -8.87 -32.20 19.21
CA ASN A 7 -9.22 -33.50 18.64
C ASN A 7 -8.14 -33.84 17.62
N GLY A 8 -7.62 -35.06 17.77
CA GLY A 8 -6.47 -35.69 17.18
C GLY A 8 -6.18 -35.33 15.72
N VAL A 9 -4.92 -35.43 15.36
CA VAL A 9 -4.27 -35.28 14.05
C VAL A 9 -5.26 -35.10 12.89
N ALA A 10 -6.04 -34.03 12.92
CA ALA A 10 -6.96 -33.68 11.88
C ALA A 10 -6.18 -32.92 10.81
N ASP A 11 -6.35 -33.39 9.62
CA ASP A 11 -5.91 -32.93 8.33
C ASP A 11 -5.27 -31.53 8.33
N SER A 12 -3.98 -31.49 8.07
CA SER A 12 -3.17 -30.26 7.99
C SER A 12 -3.51 -29.40 6.75
N LYS A 13 -4.61 -29.69 6.08
CA LYS A 13 -5.02 -28.99 4.86
C LYS A 13 -5.85 -27.76 5.21
N LEU A 14 -5.39 -26.60 4.73
CA LEU A 14 -6.18 -25.38 4.76
C LEU A 14 -7.38 -25.50 3.82
N SER A 15 -8.56 -25.00 4.24
CA SER A 15 -9.74 -25.03 3.39
C SER A 15 -9.56 -24.14 2.14
N GLY A 16 -10.26 -24.47 1.04
CA GLY A 16 -10.20 -23.67 -0.19
C GLY A 16 -10.57 -22.19 0.03
N ARG A 17 -11.49 -21.90 0.96
CA ARG A 17 -11.86 -20.52 1.33
C ARG A 17 -10.68 -19.78 1.98
N ILE A 18 -9.91 -20.44 2.83
CA ILE A 18 -8.71 -19.87 3.46
C ILE A 18 -7.66 -19.59 2.40
N TRP A 19 -7.42 -20.52 1.48
CA TRP A 19 -6.49 -20.33 0.36
C TRP A 19 -6.89 -19.17 -0.53
N PHE A 20 -8.18 -19.04 -0.85
CA PHE A 20 -8.67 -17.90 -1.61
C PHE A 20 -8.37 -16.57 -0.92
N ASN A 21 -8.62 -16.48 0.39
CA ASN A 21 -8.33 -15.26 1.15
C ASN A 21 -6.82 -14.97 1.23
N ILE A 22 -5.97 -15.98 1.40
CA ILE A 22 -4.50 -15.83 1.38
C ILE A 22 -4.05 -15.24 0.05
N CYS A 23 -4.51 -15.83 -1.06
CA CYS A 23 -4.15 -15.36 -2.39
C CYS A 23 -4.72 -13.96 -2.67
N LEU A 24 -5.97 -13.71 -2.33
CA LEU A 24 -6.63 -12.43 -2.59
C LEU A 24 -5.93 -11.28 -1.83
N PHE A 25 -5.87 -11.37 -0.51
CA PHE A 25 -5.26 -10.31 0.31
C PHE A 25 -3.75 -10.22 0.09
N GLY A 26 -3.07 -11.35 -0.07
CA GLY A 26 -1.65 -11.34 -0.40
C GLY A 26 -1.38 -10.68 -1.74
N PHE A 27 -2.15 -10.99 -2.79
CA PHE A 27 -1.98 -10.40 -4.12
C PHE A 27 -2.32 -8.91 -4.15
N THR A 28 -3.48 -8.51 -3.63
CA THR A 28 -3.89 -7.09 -3.60
C THR A 28 -2.93 -6.24 -2.78
N GLY A 29 -2.46 -6.76 -1.63
CA GLY A 29 -1.43 -6.07 -0.84
C GLY A 29 -0.12 -5.88 -1.60
N GLN A 30 0.34 -6.91 -2.33
CA GLN A 30 1.56 -6.81 -3.14
C GLN A 30 1.38 -5.89 -4.36
N MET A 31 0.18 -5.81 -4.93
CA MET A 31 -0.11 -4.82 -5.98
C MET A 31 0.01 -3.39 -5.45
N ALA A 32 -0.57 -3.10 -4.29
CA ALA A 32 -0.50 -1.77 -3.68
C ALA A 32 0.95 -1.38 -3.31
N TRP A 33 1.73 -2.30 -2.71
CA TRP A 33 3.16 -2.07 -2.42
C TRP A 33 3.99 -1.87 -3.69
N THR A 34 3.71 -2.61 -4.76
CA THR A 34 4.39 -2.44 -6.04
C THR A 34 4.06 -1.07 -6.66
N LEU A 35 2.80 -0.65 -6.58
CA LEU A 35 2.36 0.65 -7.04
C LEU A 35 3.10 1.78 -6.30
N GLU A 36 3.15 1.72 -4.98
CA GLU A 36 3.85 2.70 -4.14
C GLU A 36 5.32 2.79 -4.53
N ASN A 37 6.02 1.66 -4.53
CA ASN A 37 7.46 1.63 -4.74
C ASN A 37 7.89 2.02 -6.16
N MET A 38 7.06 1.78 -7.18
CA MET A 38 7.43 2.04 -8.58
C MET A 38 6.82 3.32 -9.14
N TYR A 39 5.54 3.58 -8.84
CA TYR A 39 4.81 4.62 -9.55
C TYR A 39 4.64 5.92 -8.79
N PHE A 40 4.66 5.93 -7.47
CA PHE A 40 4.60 7.21 -6.73
C PHE A 40 5.84 8.06 -6.91
N ASN A 41 7.02 7.44 -6.94
CA ASN A 41 8.26 8.14 -7.27
C ASN A 41 8.21 8.74 -8.69
N THR A 42 7.72 7.94 -9.64
CA THR A 42 7.60 8.33 -11.05
C THR A 42 6.54 9.42 -11.22
N PHE A 43 5.40 9.29 -10.53
CA PHE A 43 4.35 10.30 -10.49
C PHE A 43 4.87 11.63 -9.93
N LEU A 44 5.54 11.60 -8.80
CA LEU A 44 6.12 12.80 -8.20
C LEU A 44 7.10 13.47 -9.16
N TYR A 45 7.99 12.71 -9.78
CA TYR A 45 8.99 13.23 -10.72
C TYR A 45 8.35 13.79 -12.00
N ASN A 46 7.49 13.01 -12.66
CA ASN A 46 6.96 13.36 -13.98
C ASN A 46 5.81 14.35 -13.91
N THR A 47 4.91 14.24 -12.93
CA THR A 47 3.70 15.04 -12.86
C THR A 47 3.89 16.32 -12.06
N VAL A 48 4.48 16.23 -10.87
CA VAL A 48 4.67 17.39 -10.00
C VAL A 48 5.85 18.23 -10.46
N TYR A 49 6.97 17.60 -10.77
CA TYR A 49 8.21 18.27 -11.20
C TYR A 49 8.43 18.30 -12.73
N GLU A 50 7.44 17.84 -13.53
CA GLU A 50 7.48 17.84 -15.01
C GLU A 50 8.78 17.24 -15.58
N GLY A 51 9.21 16.11 -15.03
CA GLY A 51 10.46 15.47 -15.42
C GLY A 51 11.71 16.26 -14.99
N GLY A 52 11.60 17.04 -13.91
CA GLY A 52 12.67 17.89 -13.38
C GLY A 52 12.82 19.24 -14.05
N LYS A 53 11.87 19.62 -14.95
CA LYS A 53 11.87 20.94 -15.64
C LYS A 53 11.46 22.09 -14.73
N VAL A 54 10.67 21.81 -13.69
CA VAL A 54 10.22 22.80 -12.71
C VAL A 54 10.74 22.46 -11.32
N THR A 55 10.89 23.44 -10.47
CA THR A 55 11.39 23.26 -9.10
C THR A 55 10.52 24.03 -8.11
N GLY A 56 10.46 23.53 -6.89
CA GLY A 56 9.91 24.20 -5.71
C GLY A 56 11.00 24.42 -4.66
N SER A 57 10.64 24.63 -3.42
CA SER A 57 11.57 24.75 -2.29
C SER A 57 12.36 23.45 -2.06
N LEU A 58 11.78 22.30 -2.47
CA LEU A 58 12.46 21.01 -2.51
C LEU A 58 12.78 20.66 -3.97
N SER A 59 14.00 20.20 -4.24
CA SER A 59 14.30 19.62 -5.54
C SER A 59 13.55 18.28 -5.68
N SER A 60 13.30 17.85 -6.92
CA SER A 60 12.61 16.57 -7.21
C SER A 60 13.27 15.38 -6.50
N MET A 61 14.61 15.32 -6.56
CA MET A 61 15.37 14.25 -5.92
C MET A 61 15.29 14.29 -4.39
N THR A 62 15.25 15.50 -3.80
CA THR A 62 15.09 15.65 -2.34
C THR A 62 13.69 15.23 -1.91
N ALA A 63 12.65 15.62 -2.66
CA ALA A 63 11.28 15.24 -2.38
C ALA A 63 11.10 13.71 -2.44
N ILE A 64 11.65 13.04 -3.46
CA ILE A 64 11.62 11.57 -3.58
C ILE A 64 12.35 10.91 -2.40
N LYS A 65 13.54 11.38 -2.05
CA LYS A 65 14.28 10.84 -0.89
C LYS A 65 13.51 10.98 0.41
N LEU A 66 12.88 12.12 0.64
CA LEU A 66 12.04 12.36 1.82
C LEU A 66 10.81 11.46 1.83
N MET A 67 10.13 11.30 0.69
CA MET A 67 8.98 10.42 0.54
C MET A 67 9.35 8.99 0.93
N VAL A 68 10.38 8.42 0.32
CA VAL A 68 10.85 7.05 0.62
C VAL A 68 11.29 6.91 2.09
N ALA A 69 12.00 7.89 2.64
CA ALA A 69 12.48 7.83 4.02
C ALA A 69 11.32 7.89 5.03
N PHE A 70 10.36 8.79 4.84
CA PHE A 70 9.20 8.91 5.74
C PHE A 70 8.24 7.74 5.60
N SER A 71 8.02 7.23 4.39
CA SER A 71 7.23 6.02 4.15
C SER A 71 7.85 4.82 4.87
N ALA A 72 9.14 4.57 4.70
CA ALA A 72 9.84 3.49 5.37
C ALA A 72 9.78 3.61 6.90
N ALA A 73 9.98 4.81 7.45
CA ALA A 73 9.87 5.05 8.89
C ALA A 73 8.43 4.79 9.37
N THR A 74 7.43 5.25 8.64
CA THR A 74 6.01 5.01 8.92
C THR A 74 5.70 3.52 8.91
N ALA A 75 6.17 2.77 7.91
CA ALA A 75 5.97 1.32 7.83
C ALA A 75 6.49 0.60 9.07
N VAL A 76 7.74 0.86 9.45
CA VAL A 76 8.38 0.22 10.60
C VAL A 76 7.63 0.53 11.91
N ILE A 77 7.38 1.82 12.17
CA ILE A 77 6.70 2.26 13.40
C ILE A 77 5.28 1.68 13.47
N THR A 78 4.55 1.76 12.36
CA THR A 78 3.17 1.26 12.27
C THR A 78 3.12 -0.25 12.48
N THR A 79 3.95 -1.02 11.80
CA THR A 79 3.98 -2.48 11.92
C THR A 79 4.22 -2.89 13.37
N PHE A 80 5.14 -2.23 14.06
CA PHE A 80 5.44 -2.51 15.47
C PHE A 80 4.27 -2.17 16.40
N ILE A 81 3.67 -0.98 16.27
CA ILE A 81 2.57 -0.52 17.12
C ILE A 81 1.30 -1.30 16.84
N MET A 82 0.92 -1.43 15.56
CA MET A 82 -0.34 -2.04 15.15
C MET A 82 -0.30 -3.56 15.27
N GLY A 83 0.87 -4.19 15.14
CA GLY A 83 1.06 -5.59 15.47
C GLY A 83 0.69 -5.88 16.92
N ASN A 84 1.29 -5.16 17.87
CA ASN A 84 0.96 -5.28 19.30
C ASN A 84 -0.51 -4.97 19.59
N LEU A 85 -1.08 -3.95 18.94
CA LEU A 85 -2.47 -3.55 19.14
C LEU A 85 -3.43 -4.62 18.63
N SER A 86 -3.20 -5.15 17.43
CA SER A 86 -4.05 -6.20 16.84
C SER A 86 -4.04 -7.48 17.67
N ASP A 87 -2.91 -7.81 18.31
CA ASP A 87 -2.79 -8.93 19.23
C ASP A 87 -3.59 -8.73 20.49
N ARG A 88 -3.52 -7.53 21.10
CA ARG A 88 -4.26 -7.19 22.33
C ARG A 88 -5.77 -7.18 22.10
N VAL A 89 -6.22 -6.60 20.99
CA VAL A 89 -7.65 -6.51 20.63
C VAL A 89 -8.22 -7.86 20.20
N ASN A 90 -7.38 -8.78 19.71
CA ASN A 90 -7.76 -10.11 19.22
C ASN A 90 -8.87 -10.10 18.16
N LYS A 91 -8.92 -9.07 17.32
CA LYS A 91 -9.93 -8.86 16.25
C LYS A 91 -9.25 -8.59 14.90
N ARG A 92 -8.31 -9.44 14.50
CA ARG A 92 -7.50 -9.27 13.27
C ARG A 92 -8.34 -8.98 12.02
N LYS A 93 -9.54 -9.58 11.90
CA LYS A 93 -10.43 -9.35 10.75
C LYS A 93 -10.77 -7.88 10.53
N ILE A 94 -10.98 -7.11 11.62
CA ILE A 94 -11.32 -5.69 11.53
C ILE A 94 -10.14 -4.92 10.97
N PHE A 95 -8.93 -5.18 11.49
CA PHE A 95 -7.70 -4.53 11.03
C PHE A 95 -7.41 -4.85 9.56
N ILE A 96 -7.60 -6.10 9.15
CA ILE A 96 -7.43 -6.50 7.75
C ILE A 96 -8.48 -5.82 6.88
N SER A 97 -9.78 -6.07 7.12
CA SER A 97 -10.84 -5.61 6.23
C SER A 97 -10.91 -4.08 6.14
N LEU A 98 -10.92 -3.38 7.31
CA LEU A 98 -10.98 -1.93 7.32
C LEU A 98 -9.70 -1.31 6.79
N GLY A 99 -8.55 -1.89 7.13
CA GLY A 99 -7.27 -1.41 6.67
C GLY A 99 -7.12 -1.49 5.15
N TYR A 100 -7.48 -2.62 4.52
CA TYR A 100 -7.44 -2.74 3.05
C TYR A 100 -8.42 -1.80 2.35
N ILE A 101 -9.63 -1.61 2.89
CA ILE A 101 -10.59 -0.65 2.32
C ILE A 101 -10.03 0.78 2.36
N ILE A 102 -9.51 1.21 3.51
CA ILE A 102 -8.95 2.56 3.63
C ILE A 102 -7.67 2.69 2.81
N TRP A 103 -6.85 1.65 2.75
CA TRP A 103 -5.66 1.62 1.91
C TRP A 103 -6.01 1.81 0.43
N GLY A 104 -7.03 1.10 -0.08
CA GLY A 104 -7.53 1.30 -1.44
C GLY A 104 -8.04 2.72 -1.67
N ILE A 105 -8.86 3.26 -0.75
CA ILE A 105 -9.36 4.66 -0.83
C ILE A 105 -8.20 5.66 -0.85
N THR A 106 -7.20 5.50 0.02
CA THR A 106 -6.02 6.40 0.06
C THR A 106 -5.18 6.29 -1.21
N THR A 107 -5.02 5.08 -1.76
CA THR A 107 -4.36 4.87 -3.06
C THR A 107 -5.10 5.61 -4.18
N GLY A 108 -6.43 5.45 -4.26
CA GLY A 108 -7.24 6.17 -5.24
C GLY A 108 -7.18 7.69 -5.05
N ALA A 109 -7.07 8.18 -3.82
CA ALA A 109 -6.99 9.61 -3.53
C ALA A 109 -5.78 10.32 -4.16
N PHE A 110 -4.70 9.60 -4.47
CA PHE A 110 -3.59 10.15 -5.25
C PHE A 110 -4.03 10.66 -6.63
N GLY A 111 -5.08 10.10 -7.22
CA GLY A 111 -5.64 10.57 -8.48
C GLY A 111 -6.17 12.01 -8.43
N PHE A 112 -6.47 12.54 -7.25
CA PHE A 112 -6.91 13.93 -7.06
C PHE A 112 -5.76 14.90 -6.78
N ILE A 113 -4.54 14.42 -6.55
CA ILE A 113 -3.39 15.26 -6.23
C ILE A 113 -2.80 15.82 -7.53
N THR A 114 -3.28 16.99 -7.93
CA THR A 114 -2.74 17.76 -9.05
C THR A 114 -2.31 19.13 -8.56
N LYS A 115 -1.43 19.80 -9.32
CA LYS A 115 -1.01 21.19 -8.99
C LYS A 115 -2.21 22.14 -8.92
N ASP A 116 -3.16 21.98 -9.85
CA ASP A 116 -4.36 22.83 -9.91
C ASP A 116 -5.28 22.63 -8.70
N ASN A 117 -5.53 21.36 -8.34
CA ASN A 117 -6.36 21.05 -7.18
C ASN A 117 -5.72 21.52 -5.88
N ILE A 118 -4.41 21.33 -5.72
CA ILE A 118 -3.67 21.77 -4.54
C ILE A 118 -3.57 23.29 -4.50
N GLY A 119 -3.30 23.94 -5.63
CA GLY A 119 -3.29 25.40 -5.75
C GLY A 119 -4.64 26.01 -5.34
N SER A 120 -5.74 25.45 -5.85
CA SER A 120 -7.09 25.88 -5.51
C SER A 120 -7.44 25.63 -4.05
N LEU A 121 -7.10 24.45 -3.52
CA LEU A 121 -7.42 24.05 -2.14
C LEU A 121 -6.75 24.96 -1.12
N PHE A 122 -5.48 25.34 -1.36
CA PHE A 122 -4.70 26.17 -0.44
C PHE A 122 -4.71 27.67 -0.82
N GLY A 123 -5.39 28.05 -1.91
CA GLY A 123 -5.41 29.43 -2.38
C GLY A 123 -4.05 29.95 -2.84
N ILE A 124 -3.20 29.05 -3.39
CA ILE A 124 -1.83 29.37 -3.80
C ILE A 124 -1.80 29.60 -5.31
N SER A 125 -1.43 30.79 -5.75
CA SER A 125 -1.27 31.14 -7.17
C SER A 125 0.18 31.14 -7.63
N ASP A 126 1.13 31.15 -6.72
CA ASP A 126 2.57 31.12 -7.00
C ASP A 126 2.99 29.70 -7.40
N SER A 127 3.47 29.55 -8.63
CA SER A 127 3.86 28.24 -9.21
C SER A 127 4.91 27.53 -8.36
N TYR A 128 5.90 28.25 -7.82
CA TYR A 128 6.95 27.68 -6.99
C TYR A 128 6.39 27.09 -5.67
N LYS A 129 5.46 27.82 -5.04
CA LYS A 129 4.80 27.39 -3.81
C LYS A 129 3.82 26.25 -4.07
N VAL A 130 3.10 26.25 -5.19
CA VAL A 130 2.18 25.17 -5.59
C VAL A 130 2.95 23.86 -5.77
N ILE A 131 4.09 23.87 -6.47
CA ILE A 131 4.93 22.68 -6.65
C ILE A 131 5.37 22.12 -5.29
N THR A 132 5.83 23.01 -4.40
CA THR A 132 6.26 22.59 -3.05
C THR A 132 5.09 22.01 -2.25
N ALA A 133 3.93 22.68 -2.24
CA ALA A 133 2.74 22.21 -1.54
C ALA A 133 2.25 20.86 -2.08
N THR A 134 2.25 20.68 -3.41
CA THR A 134 1.86 19.42 -4.05
C THR A 134 2.83 18.30 -3.67
N ALA A 135 4.14 18.55 -3.72
CA ALA A 135 5.15 17.56 -3.32
C ALA A 135 5.00 17.15 -1.85
N VAL A 136 4.79 18.11 -0.94
CA VAL A 136 4.54 17.82 0.48
C VAL A 136 3.25 17.02 0.67
N THR A 137 2.19 17.38 -0.07
CA THR A 137 0.92 16.61 -0.03
C THR A 137 1.12 15.17 -0.48
N VAL A 138 1.87 14.93 -1.56
CA VAL A 138 2.21 13.57 -2.01
C VAL A 138 2.95 12.81 -0.90
N ILE A 139 3.97 13.41 -0.27
CA ILE A 139 4.74 12.78 0.81
C ILE A 139 3.84 12.43 2.01
N VAL A 140 2.97 13.34 2.43
CA VAL A 140 2.05 13.10 3.55
C VAL A 140 1.05 12.01 3.22
N MET A 141 0.47 12.05 2.01
CA MET A 141 -0.49 11.02 1.57
C MET A 141 0.16 9.64 1.44
N ASP A 142 1.41 9.59 1.00
CA ASP A 142 2.20 8.36 0.97
C ASP A 142 2.37 7.77 2.38
N CYS A 143 2.71 8.57 3.37
CA CYS A 143 2.77 8.13 4.77
C CYS A 143 1.41 7.64 5.29
N VAL A 144 0.30 8.32 4.94
CA VAL A 144 -1.05 7.89 5.33
C VAL A 144 -1.40 6.55 4.69
N MET A 145 -1.11 6.39 3.41
CA MET A 145 -1.32 5.13 2.68
C MET A 145 -0.49 4.00 3.29
N THR A 146 0.80 4.24 3.53
CA THR A 146 1.72 3.29 4.18
C THR A 146 1.25 2.89 5.57
N PHE A 147 0.70 3.82 6.36
CA PHE A 147 0.13 3.53 7.67
C PHE A 147 -0.98 2.48 7.59
N PHE A 148 -1.93 2.61 6.66
CA PHE A 148 -3.00 1.65 6.50
C PHE A 148 -2.53 0.34 5.86
N GLY A 149 -1.62 0.40 4.89
CA GLY A 149 -1.00 -0.77 4.29
C GLY A 149 -0.24 -1.62 5.32
N SER A 150 0.63 -1.00 6.11
CA SER A 150 1.40 -1.69 7.15
C SER A 150 0.51 -2.20 8.28
N THR A 151 -0.57 -1.48 8.63
CA THR A 151 -1.55 -1.94 9.61
C THR A 151 -2.24 -3.22 9.14
N SER A 152 -2.74 -3.24 7.89
CA SER A 152 -3.55 -4.34 7.37
C SER A 152 -2.71 -5.51 6.87
N ASN A 153 -1.69 -5.25 6.08
CA ASN A 153 -0.88 -6.26 5.41
C ASN A 153 0.30 -6.73 6.26
N ASP A 154 1.18 -5.82 6.68
CA ASP A 154 2.42 -6.22 7.34
C ASP A 154 2.20 -6.72 8.77
N SER A 155 1.25 -6.13 9.50
CA SER A 155 0.95 -6.54 10.86
C SER A 155 -0.20 -7.55 10.95
N ALA A 156 -1.43 -7.14 10.61
CA ALA A 156 -2.61 -7.96 10.87
C ALA A 156 -2.72 -9.19 9.97
N PHE A 157 -2.43 -9.06 8.67
CA PHE A 157 -2.52 -10.17 7.73
C PHE A 157 -1.41 -11.20 7.97
N ASN A 158 -0.16 -10.80 8.15
CA ASN A 158 0.94 -11.72 8.45
C ASN A 158 0.74 -12.44 9.78
N ALA A 159 0.23 -11.73 10.79
CA ALA A 159 -0.14 -12.36 12.05
C ALA A 159 -1.31 -13.35 11.89
N TRP A 160 -2.31 -13.02 11.05
CA TRP A 160 -3.39 -13.95 10.74
C TRP A 160 -2.89 -15.21 10.03
N ILE A 161 -1.97 -15.10 9.06
CA ILE A 161 -1.32 -16.26 8.42
C ILE A 161 -0.66 -17.17 9.47
N THR A 162 0.05 -16.57 10.42
CA THR A 162 0.70 -17.30 11.51
C THR A 162 -0.31 -18.05 12.38
N ASP A 163 -1.46 -17.44 12.68
CA ASP A 163 -2.51 -18.04 13.51
C ASP A 163 -3.23 -19.21 12.84
N ILE A 164 -3.44 -19.15 11.52
CA ILE A 164 -4.18 -20.19 10.78
C ILE A 164 -3.31 -21.32 10.26
N THR A 165 -2.00 -21.14 10.26
CA THR A 165 -1.04 -22.16 9.77
C THR A 165 -0.48 -22.99 10.91
N THR A 166 -0.17 -24.24 10.59
CA THR A 166 0.56 -25.18 11.46
C THR A 166 1.97 -25.37 10.91
N PRO A 167 2.92 -25.92 11.69
CA PRO A 167 4.26 -26.20 11.17
C PRO A 167 4.30 -27.05 9.89
N LYS A 168 3.26 -27.86 9.65
CA LYS A 168 3.17 -28.74 8.48
C LYS A 168 2.77 -28.04 7.19
N ASN A 169 1.93 -26.99 7.28
CA ASN A 169 1.40 -26.27 6.10
C ASN A 169 1.90 -24.82 5.97
N ARG A 170 2.63 -24.32 6.97
CA ARG A 170 3.18 -22.98 6.96
C ARG A 170 4.14 -22.75 5.80
N ALA A 171 5.06 -23.68 5.56
CA ALA A 171 6.01 -23.59 4.45
C ALA A 171 5.30 -23.46 3.10
N THR A 172 4.19 -24.19 2.89
CA THR A 172 3.39 -24.07 1.65
C THR A 172 2.72 -22.71 1.54
N ALA A 173 2.14 -22.18 2.64
CA ALA A 173 1.52 -20.86 2.64
C ALA A 173 2.55 -19.75 2.36
N GLU A 174 3.70 -19.81 3.01
CA GLU A 174 4.81 -18.86 2.80
C GLU A 174 5.37 -18.95 1.37
N SER A 175 5.46 -20.15 0.79
CA SER A 175 5.89 -20.30 -0.61
C SER A 175 4.93 -19.65 -1.59
N VAL A 176 3.61 -19.77 -1.37
CA VAL A 176 2.60 -19.07 -2.18
C VAL A 176 2.76 -17.55 -2.02
N LEU A 177 2.86 -17.06 -0.78
CA LEU A 177 3.03 -15.64 -0.50
C LEU A 177 4.32 -15.07 -1.10
N ALA A 178 5.40 -15.87 -1.19
CA ALA A 178 6.66 -15.44 -1.81
C ALA A 178 6.57 -15.26 -3.34
N ILE A 179 5.63 -15.91 -4.01
CA ILE A 179 5.41 -15.78 -5.46
C ILE A 179 4.54 -14.55 -5.79
N LEU A 180 3.60 -14.20 -4.92
CA LEU A 180 2.63 -13.14 -5.17
C LEU A 180 3.26 -11.77 -5.49
N PRO A 181 4.37 -11.33 -4.87
CA PRO A 181 5.03 -10.08 -5.25
C PRO A 181 5.48 -10.05 -6.70
N VAL A 182 6.00 -11.17 -7.22
CA VAL A 182 6.45 -11.25 -8.61
C VAL A 182 5.26 -11.16 -9.57
N VAL A 183 4.17 -11.87 -9.28
CA VAL A 183 2.94 -11.80 -10.08
C VAL A 183 2.33 -10.41 -10.04
N ALA A 184 2.25 -9.79 -8.86
CA ALA A 184 1.75 -8.45 -8.69
C ALA A 184 2.59 -7.42 -9.46
N MET A 185 3.92 -7.55 -9.41
CA MET A 185 4.83 -6.68 -10.16
C MET A 185 4.58 -6.76 -11.67
N VAL A 186 4.44 -7.96 -12.22
CA VAL A 186 4.14 -8.13 -13.66
C VAL A 186 2.82 -7.46 -14.04
N VAL A 187 1.77 -7.64 -13.22
CA VAL A 187 0.46 -7.03 -13.45
C VAL A 187 0.55 -5.51 -13.37
N VAL A 188 1.17 -4.96 -12.33
CA VAL A 188 1.28 -3.51 -12.14
C VAL A 188 2.13 -2.86 -13.24
N ILE A 189 3.21 -3.51 -13.70
CA ILE A 189 4.01 -3.02 -14.84
C ILE A 189 3.20 -3.03 -16.13
N ALA A 190 2.43 -4.08 -16.38
CA ALA A 190 1.58 -4.16 -17.58
C ALA A 190 0.54 -3.03 -17.60
N PHE A 191 -0.14 -2.76 -16.47
CA PHE A 191 -1.06 -1.61 -16.33
C PHE A 191 -0.33 -0.28 -16.41
N GLY A 192 0.85 -0.17 -15.82
CA GLY A 192 1.68 1.03 -15.85
C GLY A 192 2.14 1.41 -17.26
N GLY A 193 2.41 0.41 -18.11
CA GLY A 193 2.70 0.65 -19.54
C GLY A 193 1.54 1.24 -20.31
N MET A 194 0.33 1.22 -19.76
CA MET A 194 -0.88 1.77 -20.37
C MET A 194 -1.28 3.16 -19.82
N ILE A 195 -0.51 3.74 -18.89
CA ILE A 195 -0.87 5.00 -18.20
C ILE A 195 -1.27 6.09 -19.19
N ASP A 196 -0.49 6.31 -20.24
CA ASP A 196 -0.75 7.37 -21.23
C ASP A 196 -2.00 7.07 -22.09
N THR A 197 -2.37 5.82 -22.25
CA THR A 197 -3.54 5.41 -23.05
C THR A 197 -4.84 5.39 -22.26
N ILE A 198 -4.78 5.14 -20.96
CA ILE A 198 -5.97 5.03 -20.08
C ILE A 198 -6.41 6.37 -19.46
N GLY A 199 -5.70 7.47 -19.69
CA GLY A 199 -6.04 8.78 -19.14
C GLY A 199 -5.09 9.29 -18.05
N GLY A 200 -3.87 8.74 -18.00
CA GLY A 200 -2.80 9.19 -17.12
C GLY A 200 -2.85 8.60 -15.70
N TYR A 201 -2.00 9.14 -14.84
CA TYR A 201 -1.87 8.70 -13.44
C TYR A 201 -3.17 8.74 -12.62
N PRO A 202 -4.07 9.74 -12.75
CA PRO A 202 -5.31 9.75 -11.99
C PRO A 202 -6.15 8.49 -12.22
N VAL A 203 -6.38 8.13 -13.48
CA VAL A 203 -7.16 6.92 -13.83
C VAL A 203 -6.45 5.66 -13.38
N PHE A 204 -5.13 5.62 -13.49
CA PHE A 204 -4.31 4.50 -13.03
C PHE A 204 -4.46 4.26 -11.51
N PHE A 205 -4.39 5.32 -10.70
CA PHE A 205 -4.56 5.22 -9.25
C PHE A 205 -6.00 4.85 -8.85
N PHE A 206 -7.02 5.37 -9.54
CA PHE A 206 -8.40 4.95 -9.32
C PHE A 206 -8.64 3.49 -9.68
N ALA A 207 -8.05 2.99 -10.77
CA ALA A 207 -8.23 1.61 -11.19
C ALA A 207 -7.58 0.59 -10.23
N ILE A 208 -6.50 0.96 -9.55
CA ILE A 208 -5.83 0.07 -8.61
C ILE A 208 -6.37 0.23 -7.19
N GLY A 209 -6.78 1.44 -6.80
CA GLY A 209 -7.31 1.73 -5.46
C GLY A 209 -8.77 1.33 -5.25
N GLY A 210 -9.57 1.20 -6.32
CA GLY A 210 -10.99 0.83 -6.28
C GLY A 210 -11.22 -0.62 -6.54
#